data_bc5c37944c0c193101d2aad95233a1eb
#
_entry.id   bc5c37944c0c193101d2aad95233a1eb
#
_cell.length_a   1.000
_cell.length_b   1.000
_cell.length_c   1.000
_cell.angle_alpha   90.00
_cell.angle_beta   90.00
_cell.angle_gamma   90.00
#
_symmetry.space_group_name_H-M   'P 1'
#
loop_
_entity.id
_entity.type
_entity.pdbx_description
1 polymer ?
#
loop_
_entity_poly.entity_id
_entity_poly.type
_entity_poly.pdbx_seq_one_letter_code
_entity_poly.pdbx_strand_id
1 'polypeptide(L)' 'MSKDKNRHLDKYKVLGKNIKKFRKQKGLSQEELAFRISSARNYIGCIERAEKLPSLNTVFDIAQILQIDAKDLL' A
#
# COMPACT_ATOMS: atom_id res chain seq x y z
N MET A 1 21.74 -6.47 9.53
CA MET A 1 22.25 -5.67 8.39
C MET A 1 21.13 -4.91 7.77
N SER A 2 21.38 -3.62 7.53
CA SER A 2 20.33 -2.78 6.96
C SER A 2 19.85 -3.26 5.59
N LYS A 3 20.73 -3.89 4.80
CA LYS A 3 20.35 -4.38 3.50
C LYS A 3 19.30 -5.48 3.54
N ASP A 4 19.14 -6.14 4.68
CA ASP A 4 18.10 -7.14 4.81
C ASP A 4 16.72 -6.52 4.79
N LYS A 5 16.59 -5.28 5.27
CA LYS A 5 15.32 -4.55 5.24
C LYS A 5 14.86 -4.25 3.82
N ASN A 6 15.83 -4.11 2.90
CA ASN A 6 15.54 -3.75 1.51
C ASN A 6 15.66 -4.93 0.56
N ARG A 7 15.73 -6.12 1.10
CA ARG A 7 15.98 -7.33 0.33
C ARG A 7 14.93 -7.57 -0.75
N HIS A 8 13.71 -7.17 -0.48
CA HIS A 8 12.59 -7.35 -1.43
C HIS A 8 12.01 -6.01 -1.84
N LEU A 9 12.84 -4.99 -1.91
CA LEU A 9 12.36 -3.64 -2.24
C LEU A 9 11.63 -3.60 -3.57
N ASP A 10 12.12 -4.36 -4.56
CA ASP A 10 11.46 -4.44 -5.86
C ASP A 10 10.01 -4.92 -5.74
N LYS A 11 9.75 -5.84 -4.83
CA LYS A 11 8.40 -6.36 -4.61
C LYS A 11 7.53 -5.32 -3.91
N TYR A 12 8.10 -4.53 -3.00
CA TYR A 12 7.36 -3.45 -2.36
C TYR A 12 7.06 -2.31 -3.34
N LYS A 13 7.92 -2.10 -4.32
CA LYS A 13 7.64 -1.13 -5.38
C LYS A 13 6.45 -1.60 -6.22
N VAL A 14 6.37 -2.89 -6.53
CA VAL A 14 5.22 -3.45 -7.25
C VAL A 14 3.96 -3.30 -6.42
N LEU A 15 4.04 -3.63 -5.13
CA LEU A 15 2.92 -3.48 -4.22
C LEU A 15 2.41 -2.03 -4.23
N GLY A 16 3.33 -1.07 -4.11
CA GLY A 16 2.95 0.34 -4.11
C GLY A 16 2.28 0.77 -5.40
N LYS A 17 2.81 0.34 -6.54
CA LYS A 17 2.20 0.65 -7.84
C LYS A 17 0.81 0.05 -7.96
N ASN A 18 0.62 -1.17 -7.48
CA ASN A 18 -0.68 -1.83 -7.53
C ASN A 18 -1.69 -1.13 -6.62
N ILE A 19 -1.27 -0.72 -5.43
CA ILE A 19 -2.14 0.04 -4.54
C ILE A 19 -2.60 1.32 -5.25
N LYS A 20 -1.68 2.05 -5.85
CA LYS A 20 -2.01 3.28 -6.56
C LYS A 20 -3.00 3.02 -7.68
N LYS A 21 -2.77 1.97 -8.46
CA LYS A 21 -3.63 1.61 -9.58
C LYS A 21 -5.06 1.35 -9.12
N PHE A 22 -5.24 0.46 -8.15
CA PHE A 22 -6.57 0.09 -7.69
C PHE A 22 -7.23 1.23 -6.91
N ARG A 23 -6.43 2.02 -6.18
CA ARG A 23 -6.93 3.19 -5.50
C ARG A 23 -7.56 4.18 -6.48
N LYS A 24 -6.85 4.45 -7.59
CA LYS A 24 -7.36 5.37 -8.61
C LYS A 24 -8.58 4.82 -9.30
N GLN A 25 -8.63 3.51 -9.56
CA GLN A 25 -9.81 2.89 -10.14
C GLN A 25 -11.02 3.06 -9.23
N LYS A 26 -10.79 3.09 -7.93
CA LYS A 26 -11.84 3.28 -6.94
C LYS A 26 -12.22 4.74 -6.77
N GLY A 27 -11.45 5.65 -7.34
CA GLY A 27 -11.70 7.08 -7.22
C GLY A 27 -11.29 7.66 -5.88
N LEU A 28 -10.38 7.01 -5.15
CA LEU A 28 -9.95 7.47 -3.84
C LEU A 28 -8.65 8.23 -3.93
N SER A 29 -8.53 9.32 -3.15
CA SER A 29 -7.26 9.98 -2.96
C SER A 29 -6.41 9.17 -1.98
N GLN A 30 -5.11 9.49 -1.93
CA GLN A 30 -4.23 8.86 -0.95
C GLN A 30 -4.71 9.14 0.47
N GLU A 31 -5.15 10.38 0.73
CA GLU A 31 -5.63 10.76 2.05
C GLU A 31 -6.92 10.03 2.43
N GLU A 32 -7.82 9.86 1.46
CA GLU A 32 -9.06 9.13 1.72
C GLU A 32 -8.80 7.68 2.07
N LEU A 33 -7.90 7.03 1.35
CA LEU A 33 -7.56 5.64 1.67
C LEU A 33 -6.90 5.55 3.03
N ALA A 34 -5.97 6.46 3.33
CA ALA A 34 -5.31 6.49 4.63
C ALA A 34 -6.33 6.66 5.75
N PHE A 35 -7.30 7.54 5.56
CA PHE A 35 -8.36 7.75 6.54
C PHE A 35 -9.17 6.46 6.78
N ARG A 36 -9.50 5.77 5.71
CA ARG A 36 -10.33 4.56 5.82
C ARG A 36 -9.65 3.41 6.53
N ILE A 37 -8.32 3.36 6.48
CA ILE A 37 -7.56 2.34 7.22
C ILE A 37 -7.03 2.89 8.54
N SER A 38 -7.50 4.06 8.96
CA SER A 38 -7.15 4.69 10.23
C SER A 38 -5.65 4.93 10.37
N SER A 39 -5.00 5.34 9.29
CA SER A 39 -3.57 5.61 9.30
C SER A 39 -3.30 7.10 9.15
N ALA A 40 -2.03 7.47 9.30
CA ALA A 40 -1.60 8.84 9.12
C ALA A 40 -1.85 9.28 7.67
N ARG A 41 -2.11 10.58 7.52
CA ARG A 41 -2.51 11.20 6.26
C ARG A 41 -1.57 10.90 5.08
N ASN A 42 -0.28 10.88 5.33
CA ASN A 42 0.72 10.69 4.28
C ASN A 42 1.18 9.23 4.12
N TYR A 43 0.58 8.32 4.88
CA TYR A 43 1.05 6.94 4.95
C TYR A 43 0.91 6.21 3.61
N ILE A 44 -0.22 6.37 2.95
CA ILE A 44 -0.46 5.68 1.67
C ILE A 44 0.52 6.17 0.62
N GLY A 45 0.80 7.47 0.57
CA GLY A 45 1.82 7.98 -0.35
C GLY A 45 3.18 7.35 -0.11
N CYS A 46 3.55 7.19 1.15
CA CYS A 46 4.83 6.57 1.49
C CYS A 46 4.87 5.10 1.05
N ILE A 47 3.77 4.36 1.21
CA ILE A 47 3.70 2.97 0.77
C ILE A 47 3.78 2.91 -0.76
N GLU A 48 3.08 3.79 -1.45
CA GLU A 48 3.06 3.79 -2.91
C GLU A 48 4.43 4.07 -3.51
N ARG A 49 5.26 4.84 -2.79
CA ARG A 49 6.63 5.12 -3.21
C ARG A 49 7.65 4.15 -2.62
N ALA A 50 7.19 3.13 -1.90
CA ALA A 50 8.03 2.15 -1.22
C ALA A 50 8.99 2.79 -0.21
N GLU A 51 8.58 3.92 0.35
CA GLU A 51 9.34 4.59 1.42
C GLU A 51 9.01 4.00 2.79
N LYS A 52 7.84 3.37 2.90
CA LYS A 52 7.45 2.61 4.09
C LYS A 52 6.94 1.26 3.64
N LEU A 53 7.23 0.24 4.44
CA LEU A 53 6.85 -1.13 4.12
C LEU A 53 5.68 -1.51 5.02
N PRO A 54 4.49 -1.73 4.46
CA PRO A 54 3.31 -2.04 5.26
C PRO A 54 3.39 -3.45 5.84
N SER A 55 2.75 -3.64 6.98
CA SER A 55 2.54 -4.98 7.53
C SER A 55 1.49 -5.70 6.69
N LEU A 56 1.41 -7.01 6.87
CA LEU A 56 0.36 -7.78 6.19
C LEU A 56 -1.03 -7.31 6.62
N ASN A 57 -1.21 -6.97 7.90
CA ASN A 57 -2.51 -6.45 8.33
C ASN A 57 -2.89 -5.21 7.53
N THR A 58 -1.94 -4.30 7.32
CA THR A 58 -2.21 -3.11 6.54
C THR A 58 -2.55 -3.45 5.09
N VAL A 59 -1.82 -4.40 4.50
CA VAL A 59 -2.11 -4.83 3.13
C VAL A 59 -3.52 -5.40 3.03
N PHE A 60 -3.92 -6.23 4.00
CA PHE A 60 -5.27 -6.80 4.02
C PHE A 60 -6.33 -5.70 4.20
N ASP A 61 -6.07 -4.72 5.06
CA ASP A 61 -7.00 -3.60 5.25
C ASP A 61 -7.17 -2.82 3.95
N ILE A 62 -6.08 -2.53 3.26
CA ILE A 62 -6.12 -1.81 1.99
C ILE A 62 -6.92 -2.61 0.96
N ALA A 63 -6.63 -3.90 0.83
CA ALA A 63 -7.34 -4.75 -0.12
C ALA A 63 -8.83 -4.76 0.16
N GLN A 64 -9.21 -4.80 1.43
CA GLN A 64 -10.61 -4.82 1.83
C GLN A 64 -11.31 -3.53 1.41
N ILE A 65 -10.69 -2.38 1.66
CA ILE A 65 -11.27 -1.09 1.27
C ILE A 65 -11.37 -0.99 -0.25
N LEU A 66 -10.35 -1.47 -0.96
CA LEU A 66 -10.34 -1.43 -2.42
C LEU A 66 -11.21 -2.51 -3.05
N GLN A 67 -11.75 -3.42 -2.24
CA GLN A 67 -12.64 -4.50 -2.68
C GLN A 67 -11.97 -5.42 -3.70
N ILE A 68 -10.71 -5.77 -3.41
CA ILE A 68 -9.93 -6.71 -4.22
C ILE A 68 -9.32 -7.75 -3.29
N ASP A 69 -8.82 -8.84 -3.87
CA ASP A 69 -8.05 -9.81 -3.10
C ASP A 69 -6.65 -9.26 -2.85
N ALA A 70 -6.09 -9.57 -1.68
CA ALA A 70 -4.75 -9.11 -1.35
C ALA A 70 -3.72 -9.58 -2.38
N LYS A 71 -3.93 -10.75 -2.97
CA LYS A 71 -3.01 -11.26 -4.00
C LYS A 71 -2.92 -10.35 -5.22
N ASP A 72 -3.97 -9.59 -5.48
CA ASP A 72 -3.98 -8.67 -6.62
C ASP A 72 -3.02 -7.50 -6.43
N LEU A 73 -2.61 -7.26 -5.18
CA LEU A 73 -1.64 -6.22 -4.87
C LEU A 73 -0.20 -6.72 -4.99
N LEU A 74 0.00 -8.02 -4.96
CA LEU A 74 1.32 -8.63 -5.01
C LEU A 74 1.64 -9.10 -6.41
#